data_d30dcd7593cd59cd28cc975a4dd58342
#
_entry.id   d30dcd7593cd59cd28cc975a4dd58342
#
_cell.length_a   1.000
_cell.length_b   1.000
_cell.length_c   1.000
_cell.angle_alpha   90.00
_cell.angle_beta   90.00
_cell.angle_gamma   90.00
#
_symmetry.space_group_name_H-M   'P 1'
#
loop_
_entity.id
_entity.type
_entity.pdbx_description
1 polymer ?
#
loop_
_entity_poly.entity_id
_entity_poly.type
_entity_poly.pdbx_seq_one_letter_code
_entity_poly.pdbx_strand_id
1 'polypeptide(L)'
;MVSISQSDIEFERSIGLAGIGTKEPYGSAFLEMVAIQRKITEHMINQEVLLFHGSVVAVDGAAYLFTAKSGTGKSTHTRLWREMLGDRAVMVNDDKPFLQMTETGVVAWGSPWNGKHRLGSNIGVPLKAICILERSDTNRIEPIRISDALPMLFQQSQRPQNPANLAKYMELVDKLANSVDFYRLGCNMDPEAARVSYEAMSQGRKDANL
;
A
#
# COMPACT_ATOMS: atom_id res chain seq x y z
N MET A 1 -13.76 14.88 14.32
CA MET A 1 -14.78 14.38 13.36
C MET A 1 -14.45 14.95 11.99
N VAL A 2 -14.38 14.13 10.94
CA VAL A 2 -14.20 14.59 9.56
C VAL A 2 -15.57 14.77 8.92
N SER A 3 -15.84 15.94 8.36
CA SER A 3 -17.06 16.24 7.59
C SER A 3 -16.68 16.68 6.18
N ILE A 4 -17.55 16.42 5.23
CA ILE A 4 -17.41 16.87 3.84
C ILE A 4 -18.50 17.88 3.51
N SER A 5 -18.20 18.76 2.57
CA SER A 5 -19.08 19.78 2.03
C SER A 5 -19.29 19.58 0.53
N GLN A 6 -20.24 20.28 -0.04
CA GLN A 6 -20.45 20.27 -1.50
C GLN A 6 -19.19 20.73 -2.26
N SER A 7 -18.44 21.69 -1.71
CA SER A 7 -17.19 22.14 -2.31
C SER A 7 -16.08 21.08 -2.32
N ASP A 8 -16.08 20.16 -1.36
CA ASP A 8 -15.13 19.02 -1.36
C ASP A 8 -15.44 18.06 -2.52
N ILE A 9 -16.71 17.79 -2.77
CA ILE A 9 -17.18 16.93 -3.88
C ILE A 9 -16.86 17.58 -5.23
N GLU A 10 -17.10 18.89 -5.37
CA GLU A 10 -16.78 19.65 -6.59
C GLU A 10 -15.27 19.69 -6.85
N PHE A 11 -14.44 19.75 -5.80
CA PHE A 11 -13.00 19.64 -5.92
C PHE A 11 -12.59 18.28 -6.50
N GLU A 12 -13.12 17.16 -5.99
CA GLU A 12 -12.83 15.83 -6.54
C GLU A 12 -13.29 15.70 -7.99
N ARG A 13 -14.44 16.28 -8.33
CA ARG A 13 -14.93 16.32 -9.70
C ARG A 13 -13.96 17.07 -10.62
N SER A 14 -13.45 18.21 -10.21
CA SER A 14 -12.52 19.02 -10.99
C SER A 14 -11.20 18.30 -11.27
N ILE A 15 -10.65 17.56 -10.30
CA ILE A 15 -9.44 16.75 -10.46
C ILE A 15 -9.70 15.58 -11.41
N GLY A 16 -10.83 14.89 -11.25
CA GLY A 16 -11.22 13.77 -12.11
C GLY A 16 -11.39 14.19 -13.57
N LEU A 17 -12.02 15.33 -13.82
CA LEU A 17 -12.21 15.89 -15.17
C LEU A 17 -10.89 16.36 -15.80
N ALA A 18 -9.97 16.91 -15.02
CA ALA A 18 -8.66 17.35 -15.53
C ALA A 18 -7.81 16.18 -16.07
N GLY A 19 -8.04 14.95 -15.56
CA GLY A 19 -7.30 13.75 -15.97
C GLY A 19 -7.91 12.96 -17.13
N ILE A 20 -9.21 13.13 -17.44
CA ILE A 20 -9.96 12.18 -18.30
C ILE A 20 -10.72 12.88 -19.46
N GLY A 21 -10.76 14.22 -19.48
CA GLY A 21 -11.55 14.97 -20.46
C GLY A 21 -13.02 15.21 -20.04
N THR A 22 -13.86 15.67 -20.96
CA THR A 22 -15.16 16.32 -20.69
C THR A 22 -16.33 15.41 -20.31
N LYS A 23 -16.15 14.11 -20.12
CA LYS A 23 -17.23 13.19 -19.65
C LYS A 23 -17.01 12.86 -18.19
N GLU A 24 -18.02 13.12 -17.36
CA GLU A 24 -18.05 12.76 -15.94
C GLU A 24 -18.16 11.23 -15.79
N PRO A 25 -17.05 10.53 -15.46
CA PRO A 25 -17.04 9.08 -15.41
C PRO A 25 -17.55 8.53 -14.07
N TYR A 26 -17.73 9.42 -13.07
CA TYR A 26 -18.01 9.01 -11.69
C TYR A 26 -19.30 9.66 -11.15
N GLY A 27 -20.16 8.83 -10.54
CA GLY A 27 -21.35 9.32 -9.83
C GLY A 27 -20.97 10.09 -8.55
N SER A 28 -21.90 10.94 -8.07
CA SER A 28 -21.68 11.78 -6.87
C SER A 28 -21.30 10.97 -5.62
N ALA A 29 -21.87 9.78 -5.42
CA ALA A 29 -21.52 8.90 -4.30
C ALA A 29 -20.05 8.45 -4.31
N PHE A 30 -19.47 8.23 -5.50
CA PHE A 30 -18.05 7.91 -5.62
C PHE A 30 -17.17 9.11 -5.27
N LEU A 31 -17.52 10.30 -5.78
CA LEU A 31 -16.79 11.54 -5.47
C LEU A 31 -16.86 11.89 -3.98
N GLU A 32 -18.01 11.67 -3.35
CA GLU A 32 -18.19 11.81 -1.90
C GLU A 32 -17.25 10.87 -1.12
N MET A 33 -17.20 9.61 -1.51
CA MET A 33 -16.29 8.63 -0.90
C MET A 33 -14.82 9.05 -1.05
N VAL A 34 -14.40 9.54 -2.21
CA VAL A 34 -13.03 10.00 -2.45
C VAL A 34 -12.71 11.25 -1.62
N ALA A 35 -13.65 12.18 -1.49
CA ALA A 35 -13.50 13.37 -0.64
C ALA A 35 -13.34 13.01 0.84
N ILE A 36 -14.15 12.05 1.34
CA ILE A 36 -14.00 11.51 2.69
C ILE A 36 -12.61 10.90 2.88
N GLN A 37 -12.18 10.04 1.93
CA GLN A 37 -10.89 9.39 1.99
C GLN A 37 -9.75 10.42 2.04
N ARG A 38 -9.76 11.41 1.16
CA ARG A 38 -8.76 12.49 1.14
C ARG A 38 -8.68 13.19 2.49
N LYS A 39 -9.80 13.67 3.01
CA LYS A 39 -9.83 14.41 4.29
C LYS A 39 -9.35 13.57 5.48
N ILE A 40 -9.75 12.30 5.53
CA ILE A 40 -9.26 11.39 6.57
C ILE A 40 -7.75 11.23 6.44
N THR A 41 -7.26 10.97 5.23
CA THR A 41 -5.82 10.79 4.97
C THR A 41 -5.01 12.03 5.36
N GLU A 42 -5.47 13.23 5.00
CA GLU A 42 -4.81 14.48 5.38
C GLU A 42 -4.76 14.68 6.91
N HIS A 43 -5.81 14.28 7.61
CA HIS A 43 -5.83 14.31 9.07
C HIS A 43 -4.86 13.28 9.67
N MET A 44 -4.80 12.10 9.09
CA MET A 44 -3.97 10.98 9.57
C MET A 44 -2.46 11.24 9.40
N ILE A 45 -2.04 12.08 8.46
CA ILE A 45 -0.62 12.49 8.32
C ILE A 45 -0.09 13.09 9.63
N ASN A 46 -0.90 13.89 10.33
CA ASN A 46 -0.53 14.46 11.63
C ASN A 46 -0.51 13.44 12.78
N GLN A 47 -0.96 12.22 12.53
CA GLN A 47 -0.90 11.07 13.44
C GLN A 47 0.18 10.06 13.01
N GLU A 48 1.17 10.50 12.22
CA GLU A 48 2.25 9.67 11.70
C GLU A 48 1.77 8.52 10.78
N VAL A 49 0.65 8.70 10.04
CA VAL A 49 0.04 7.65 9.22
C VAL A 49 -0.06 8.07 7.76
N LEU A 50 0.39 7.17 6.87
CA LEU A 50 0.19 7.26 5.42
C LEU A 50 -0.91 6.29 4.96
N LEU A 51 -1.74 6.72 4.02
CA LEU A 51 -2.56 5.80 3.24
C LEU A 51 -1.74 5.32 2.04
N PHE A 52 -1.68 4.01 1.86
CA PHE A 52 -0.85 3.38 0.83
C PHE A 52 -1.69 2.47 -0.07
N HIS A 53 -1.42 2.45 -1.37
CA HIS A 53 -2.07 1.54 -2.30
C HIS A 53 -1.26 0.24 -2.44
N GLY A 54 -1.72 -0.79 -1.78
CA GLY A 54 -1.06 -2.08 -1.73
C GLY A 54 -1.94 -3.15 -1.10
N SER A 55 -1.52 -4.38 -1.17
CA SER A 55 -2.17 -5.51 -0.53
C SER A 55 -1.27 -6.04 0.57
N VAL A 56 -1.78 -6.15 1.79
CA VAL A 56 -1.02 -6.55 2.98
C VAL A 56 -1.54 -7.87 3.53
N VAL A 57 -0.65 -8.81 3.65
CA VAL A 57 -0.87 -10.09 4.33
C VAL A 57 0.06 -10.19 5.55
N ALA A 58 -0.49 -10.63 6.68
CA ALA A 58 0.27 -10.91 7.89
C ALA A 58 0.52 -12.41 8.00
N VAL A 59 1.73 -12.79 8.38
CA VAL A 59 2.12 -14.18 8.63
C VAL A 59 2.98 -14.21 9.88
N ASP A 60 2.57 -15.03 10.86
CA ASP A 60 3.30 -15.26 12.11
C ASP A 60 3.68 -13.95 12.84
N GLY A 61 2.77 -12.96 12.85
CA GLY A 61 2.97 -11.69 13.55
C GLY A 61 3.77 -10.63 12.77
N ALA A 62 4.17 -10.88 11.53
CA ALA A 62 4.82 -9.92 10.65
C ALA A 62 3.97 -9.64 9.41
N ALA A 63 3.87 -8.38 9.00
CA ALA A 63 3.14 -7.96 7.80
C ALA A 63 4.08 -7.83 6.58
N TYR A 64 3.56 -8.20 5.42
CA TYR A 64 4.21 -8.12 4.13
C TYR A 64 3.31 -7.36 3.16
N LEU A 65 3.81 -6.28 2.59
CA LEU A 65 3.07 -5.43 1.68
C LEU A 65 3.50 -5.66 0.23
N PHE A 66 2.54 -5.93 -0.62
CA PHE A 66 2.73 -6.05 -2.07
C PHE A 66 2.14 -4.85 -2.77
N THR A 67 2.98 -4.16 -3.56
CA THR A 67 2.57 -3.00 -4.33
C THR A 67 2.98 -3.13 -5.80
N ALA A 68 2.27 -2.44 -6.68
CA ALA A 68 2.54 -2.39 -8.10
C ALA A 68 1.58 -1.41 -8.78
N LYS A 69 1.81 -1.12 -10.06
CA LYS A 69 0.81 -0.46 -10.91
C LYS A 69 -0.51 -1.23 -10.89
N SER A 70 -1.62 -0.51 -11.10
CA SER A 70 -2.95 -1.15 -11.13
C SER A 70 -2.98 -2.28 -12.16
N GLY A 71 -3.65 -3.39 -11.82
CA GLY A 71 -3.79 -4.55 -12.71
C GLY A 71 -2.57 -5.46 -12.83
N THR A 72 -1.47 -5.23 -12.10
CA THR A 72 -0.26 -6.09 -12.15
C THR A 72 -0.47 -7.45 -11.51
N GLY A 73 -1.36 -7.57 -10.48
CA GLY A 73 -1.64 -8.86 -9.84
C GLY A 73 -1.46 -8.90 -8.33
N LYS A 74 -1.46 -7.76 -7.62
CA LYS A 74 -1.33 -7.70 -6.15
C LYS A 74 -2.24 -8.68 -5.43
N SER A 75 -3.55 -8.61 -5.70
CA SER A 75 -4.55 -9.50 -5.06
C SER A 75 -4.38 -10.97 -5.46
N THR A 76 -3.89 -11.25 -6.67
CA THR A 76 -3.55 -12.62 -7.08
C THR A 76 -2.38 -13.15 -6.26
N HIS A 77 -1.34 -12.34 -6.09
CA HIS A 77 -0.15 -12.75 -5.35
C HIS A 77 -0.44 -12.98 -3.86
N THR A 78 -1.21 -12.10 -3.20
CA THR A 78 -1.63 -12.32 -1.80
C THR A 78 -2.59 -13.50 -1.65
N ARG A 79 -3.40 -13.81 -2.69
CA ARG A 79 -4.20 -15.05 -2.71
C ARG A 79 -3.29 -16.29 -2.73
N LEU A 80 -2.24 -16.31 -3.56
CA LEU A 80 -1.28 -17.42 -3.60
C LEU A 80 -0.56 -17.61 -2.25
N TRP A 81 -0.21 -16.53 -1.55
CA TRP A 81 0.32 -16.60 -0.19
C TRP A 81 -0.66 -17.27 0.77
N ARG A 82 -1.92 -16.88 0.72
CA ARG A 82 -2.96 -17.46 1.61
C ARG A 82 -3.25 -18.93 1.29
N GLU A 83 -3.24 -19.29 0.01
CA GLU A 83 -3.40 -20.69 -0.43
C GLU A 83 -2.23 -21.55 0.06
N MET A 84 -0.99 -21.03 -0.01
CA MET A 84 0.21 -21.74 0.42
C MET A 84 0.33 -21.88 1.95
N LEU A 85 -0.01 -20.81 2.70
CA LEU A 85 0.27 -20.70 4.13
C LEU A 85 -0.96 -21.03 5.01
N GLY A 86 -2.14 -21.14 4.42
CA GLY A 86 -3.37 -21.46 5.13
C GLY A 86 -3.70 -20.47 6.25
N ASP A 87 -4.08 -20.97 7.40
CA ASP A 87 -4.50 -20.17 8.56
C ASP A 87 -3.39 -19.27 9.15
N ARG A 88 -2.14 -19.49 8.78
CA ARG A 88 -1.03 -18.61 9.17
C ARG A 88 -1.09 -17.25 8.47
N ALA A 89 -1.75 -17.16 7.30
CA ALA A 89 -1.79 -15.97 6.48
C ALA A 89 -3.12 -15.23 6.66
N VAL A 90 -3.08 -14.07 7.31
CA VAL A 90 -4.25 -13.22 7.58
C VAL A 90 -4.18 -11.97 6.71
N MET A 91 -5.25 -11.66 5.96
CA MET A 91 -5.33 -10.39 5.22
C MET A 91 -5.51 -9.22 6.18
N VAL A 92 -4.58 -8.28 6.14
CA VAL A 92 -4.71 -7.00 6.84
C VAL A 92 -5.55 -6.04 6.01
N ASN A 93 -5.22 -5.89 4.73
CA ASN A 93 -6.00 -5.10 3.77
C ASN A 93 -5.63 -5.49 2.33
N ASP A 94 -6.60 -5.49 1.40
CA ASP A 94 -6.37 -5.91 0.01
C ASP A 94 -6.30 -4.76 -1.01
N ASP A 95 -6.36 -3.48 -0.55
CA ASP A 95 -6.29 -2.33 -1.46
C ASP A 95 -5.58 -1.10 -0.87
N LYS A 96 -6.04 -0.59 0.28
CA LYS A 96 -5.57 0.69 0.84
C LYS A 96 -5.30 0.61 2.34
N PRO A 97 -4.26 -0.12 2.77
CA PRO A 97 -3.84 -0.14 4.18
C PRO A 97 -3.40 1.24 4.66
N PHE A 98 -3.50 1.47 5.95
CA PHE A 98 -2.77 2.53 6.63
C PHE A 98 -1.40 2.01 7.08
N LEU A 99 -0.37 2.85 6.91
CA LEU A 99 0.98 2.61 7.40
C LEU A 99 1.30 3.66 8.45
N GLN A 100 1.41 3.23 9.70
CA GLN A 100 1.72 4.10 10.83
C GLN A 100 3.21 4.00 11.17
N MET A 101 3.91 5.13 11.16
CA MET A 101 5.28 5.26 11.64
C MET A 101 5.28 5.35 13.17
N THR A 102 6.01 4.45 13.81
CA THR A 102 6.16 4.38 15.27
C THR A 102 7.63 4.53 15.66
N GLU A 103 7.92 4.59 16.94
CA GLU A 103 9.30 4.62 17.45
C GLU A 103 10.06 3.32 17.15
N THR A 104 9.36 2.21 17.00
CA THR A 104 9.96 0.88 16.80
C THR A 104 9.88 0.37 15.35
N GLY A 105 9.38 1.18 14.42
CA GLY A 105 9.24 0.81 13.02
C GLY A 105 7.89 1.21 12.44
N VAL A 106 7.38 0.43 11.49
CA VAL A 106 6.12 0.70 10.80
C VAL A 106 5.10 -0.36 11.14
N VAL A 107 3.86 0.05 11.41
CA VAL A 107 2.71 -0.86 11.61
C VAL A 107 1.75 -0.70 10.43
N ALA A 108 1.42 -1.81 9.79
CA ALA A 108 0.38 -1.86 8.76
C ALA A 108 -0.98 -2.16 9.41
N TRP A 109 -1.96 -1.29 9.15
CA TRP A 109 -3.32 -1.39 9.67
C TRP A 109 -4.33 -1.66 8.56
N GLY A 110 -5.35 -2.42 8.87
CA GLY A 110 -6.55 -2.48 8.04
C GLY A 110 -7.25 -1.13 7.95
N SER A 111 -7.91 -0.88 6.83
CA SER A 111 -8.71 0.32 6.58
C SER A 111 -10.10 -0.05 6.07
N PRO A 112 -11.08 0.88 6.09
CA PRO A 112 -12.39 0.64 5.48
C PRO A 112 -12.35 0.49 3.95
N TRP A 113 -11.26 0.95 3.29
CA TRP A 113 -11.11 0.90 1.84
C TRP A 113 -10.44 -0.40 1.42
N ASN A 114 -11.27 -1.41 1.25
CA ASN A 114 -10.87 -2.71 0.72
C ASN A 114 -11.11 -2.76 -0.79
N GLY A 115 -10.40 -3.64 -1.47
CA GLY A 115 -10.58 -3.93 -2.88
C GLY A 115 -11.90 -4.68 -3.15
N LYS A 116 -12.06 -5.10 -4.39
CA LYS A 116 -13.29 -5.79 -4.85
C LYS A 116 -13.66 -7.05 -4.07
N HIS A 117 -12.70 -7.70 -3.44
CA HIS A 117 -12.91 -8.92 -2.64
C HIS A 117 -13.25 -8.64 -1.19
N ARG A 118 -13.16 -7.37 -0.75
CA ARG A 118 -13.44 -6.92 0.62
C ARG A 118 -12.67 -7.72 1.68
N LEU A 119 -11.44 -8.07 1.37
CA LEU A 119 -10.57 -8.81 2.26
C LEU A 119 -9.77 -7.83 3.11
N GLY A 120 -10.15 -7.73 4.36
CA GLY A 120 -9.44 -6.89 5.33
C GLY A 120 -9.86 -7.21 6.75
N SER A 121 -8.97 -6.94 7.69
CA SER A 121 -9.18 -7.15 9.12
C SER A 121 -8.84 -5.86 9.87
N ASN A 122 -9.59 -5.56 10.94
CA ASN A 122 -9.29 -4.40 11.79
C ASN A 122 -8.17 -4.76 12.78
N ILE A 123 -6.97 -4.97 12.24
CA ILE A 123 -5.77 -5.32 13.00
C ILE A 123 -4.59 -4.44 12.58
N GLY A 124 -3.64 -4.25 13.51
CA GLY A 124 -2.34 -3.64 13.25
C GLY A 124 -1.24 -4.67 13.42
N VAL A 125 -0.33 -4.77 12.43
CA VAL A 125 0.75 -5.75 12.42
C VAL A 125 2.05 -5.06 12.00
N PRO A 126 3.20 -5.31 12.69
CA PRO A 126 4.50 -4.77 12.31
C PRO A 126 4.84 -5.09 10.85
N LEU A 127 5.11 -4.07 10.05
CA LEU A 127 5.48 -4.20 8.64
C LEU A 127 6.96 -4.56 8.53
N LYS A 128 7.23 -5.75 8.01
CA LYS A 128 8.60 -6.26 7.82
C LYS A 128 9.19 -5.87 6.47
N ALA A 129 8.41 -5.99 5.41
CA ALA A 129 8.92 -5.75 4.06
C ALA A 129 7.85 -5.26 3.09
N ILE A 130 8.31 -4.51 2.07
CA ILE A 130 7.53 -4.08 0.91
C ILE A 130 8.10 -4.73 -0.34
N CYS A 131 7.26 -5.38 -1.14
CA CYS A 131 7.63 -6.00 -2.39
C CYS A 131 6.93 -5.32 -3.57
N ILE A 132 7.72 -4.87 -4.53
CA ILE A 132 7.22 -4.32 -5.81
C ILE A 132 7.07 -5.47 -6.79
N LEU A 133 5.84 -5.69 -7.27
CA LEU A 133 5.54 -6.74 -8.24
C LEU A 133 5.69 -6.23 -9.66
N GLU A 134 6.27 -7.07 -10.50
CA GLU A 134 6.36 -6.90 -11.94
C GLU A 134 5.94 -8.20 -12.65
N ARG A 135 5.30 -8.08 -13.82
CA ARG A 135 4.97 -9.27 -14.61
C ARG A 135 6.21 -9.85 -15.25
N SER A 136 6.39 -11.15 -15.11
CA SER A 136 7.51 -11.90 -15.67
C SER A 136 7.09 -13.33 -15.97
N ASP A 137 7.72 -13.97 -16.93
CA ASP A 137 7.52 -15.40 -17.23
C ASP A 137 8.20 -16.30 -16.19
N THR A 138 9.13 -15.75 -15.41
CA THR A 138 9.87 -16.47 -14.36
C THR A 138 9.68 -15.80 -13.01
N ASN A 139 9.68 -16.61 -11.94
CA ASN A 139 9.55 -16.13 -10.57
C ASN A 139 10.93 -15.86 -9.97
N ARG A 140 11.30 -14.59 -9.88
CA ARG A 140 12.57 -14.16 -9.31
C ARG A 140 12.39 -12.95 -8.41
N ILE A 141 12.88 -13.06 -7.18
CA ILE A 141 12.91 -11.95 -6.21
C ILE A 141 14.34 -11.50 -5.96
N GLU A 142 14.51 -10.21 -5.77
CA GLU A 142 15.78 -9.60 -5.36
C GLU A 142 15.54 -8.47 -4.37
N PRO A 143 16.41 -8.26 -3.39
CA PRO A 143 16.40 -7.06 -2.58
C PRO A 143 16.78 -5.85 -3.45
N ILE A 144 16.15 -4.72 -3.22
CA ILE A 144 16.43 -3.46 -3.93
C ILE A 144 16.83 -2.36 -2.94
N ARG A 145 17.53 -1.35 -3.45
CA ARG A 145 17.88 -0.17 -2.67
C ARG A 145 16.68 0.74 -2.48
N ILE A 146 16.73 1.55 -1.44
CA ILE A 146 15.72 2.59 -1.17
C ILE A 146 15.53 3.49 -2.39
N SER A 147 16.62 3.92 -3.04
CA SER A 147 16.58 4.76 -4.24
C SER A 147 15.73 4.17 -5.38
N ASP A 148 15.74 2.84 -5.50
CA ASP A 148 15.02 2.11 -6.55
C ASP A 148 13.54 1.88 -6.17
N ALA A 149 13.21 1.96 -4.88
CA ALA A 149 11.86 1.83 -4.35
C ALA A 149 11.11 3.18 -4.29
N LEU A 150 11.81 4.30 -4.06
CA LEU A 150 11.20 5.63 -3.85
C LEU A 150 10.18 6.04 -4.91
N PRO A 151 10.40 5.87 -6.24
CA PRO A 151 9.40 6.24 -7.23
C PRO A 151 8.07 5.52 -7.02
N MET A 152 8.11 4.23 -6.62
CA MET A 152 6.90 3.45 -6.34
C MET A 152 6.26 3.90 -5.02
N LEU A 153 7.04 4.21 -3.99
CA LEU A 153 6.50 4.73 -2.72
C LEU A 153 5.71 6.03 -2.94
N PHE A 154 6.26 6.98 -3.70
CA PHE A 154 5.56 8.22 -4.04
C PHE A 154 4.33 8.00 -4.93
N GLN A 155 4.38 7.03 -5.83
CA GLN A 155 3.26 6.73 -6.71
C GLN A 155 2.10 6.07 -5.96
N GLN A 156 2.39 5.28 -4.94
CA GLN A 156 1.40 4.45 -4.25
C GLN A 156 0.96 5.01 -2.89
N SER A 157 1.69 5.95 -2.31
CA SER A 157 1.22 6.68 -1.12
C SER A 157 0.34 7.87 -1.52
N GLN A 158 -0.71 8.11 -0.75
CA GLN A 158 -1.60 9.24 -1.02
C GLN A 158 -0.94 10.55 -0.59
N ARG A 159 -0.61 11.37 -1.60
CA ARG A 159 -0.03 12.69 -1.38
C ARG A 159 -1.10 13.65 -0.86
N PRO A 160 -0.80 14.48 0.18
CA PRO A 160 -1.72 15.51 0.65
C PRO A 160 -1.93 16.60 -0.40
N GLN A 161 -3.14 17.13 -0.47
CA GLN A 161 -3.47 18.31 -1.29
C GLN A 161 -3.12 19.61 -0.56
N ASN A 162 -3.17 19.62 0.78
CA ASN A 162 -2.77 20.77 1.57
C ASN A 162 -1.24 20.91 1.58
N PRO A 163 -0.66 22.01 1.04
CA PRO A 163 0.78 22.22 1.03
C PRO A 163 1.42 22.22 2.43
N ALA A 164 0.69 22.61 3.47
CA ALA A 164 1.18 22.62 4.84
C ALA A 164 1.54 21.20 5.34
N ASN A 165 0.90 20.18 4.80
CA ASN A 165 1.15 18.78 5.15
C ASN A 165 2.26 18.13 4.31
N LEU A 166 2.78 18.81 3.28
CA LEU A 166 3.72 18.19 2.35
C LEU A 166 5.06 17.86 3.01
N ALA A 167 5.58 18.75 3.87
CA ALA A 167 6.83 18.50 4.58
C ALA A 167 6.71 17.27 5.49
N LYS A 168 5.60 17.15 6.22
CA LYS A 168 5.33 16.00 7.08
C LYS A 168 5.17 14.72 6.28
N TYR A 169 4.45 14.77 5.15
CA TYR A 169 4.34 13.63 4.25
C TYR A 169 5.71 13.13 3.75
N MET A 170 6.61 14.04 3.35
CA MET A 170 7.97 13.68 2.92
C MET A 170 8.77 13.03 4.05
N GLU A 171 8.66 13.55 5.28
CA GLU A 171 9.25 12.95 6.48
C GLU A 171 8.73 11.51 6.71
N LEU A 172 7.41 11.28 6.56
CA LEU A 172 6.83 9.95 6.73
C LEU A 172 7.26 8.96 5.64
N VAL A 173 7.39 9.42 4.39
CA VAL A 173 7.92 8.59 3.31
C VAL A 173 9.38 8.22 3.57
N ASP A 174 10.19 9.16 4.07
CA ASP A 174 11.58 8.89 4.45
C ASP A 174 11.67 7.91 5.62
N LYS A 175 10.86 8.09 6.66
CA LYS A 175 10.76 7.13 7.78
C LYS A 175 10.38 5.72 7.29
N LEU A 176 9.36 5.62 6.43
CA LEU A 176 8.95 4.34 5.84
C LEU A 176 10.11 3.69 5.07
N ALA A 177 10.79 4.48 4.23
CA ALA A 177 11.88 4.01 3.40
C ALA A 177 13.06 3.45 4.22
N ASN A 178 13.31 4.02 5.41
CA ASN A 178 14.42 3.60 6.28
C ASN A 178 14.03 2.53 7.33
N SER A 179 12.74 2.15 7.39
CA SER A 179 12.25 1.26 8.45
C SER A 179 11.92 -0.16 7.99
N VAL A 180 11.87 -0.44 6.69
CA VAL A 180 11.45 -1.73 6.15
C VAL A 180 12.39 -2.20 5.02
N ASP A 181 12.42 -3.51 4.79
CA ASP A 181 13.13 -4.08 3.64
C ASP A 181 12.34 -3.91 2.35
N PHE A 182 13.06 -3.67 1.24
CA PHE A 182 12.45 -3.56 -0.09
C PHE A 182 12.92 -4.67 -1.01
N TYR A 183 11.95 -5.23 -1.74
CA TYR A 183 12.16 -6.26 -2.73
C TYR A 183 11.47 -5.92 -4.05
N ARG A 184 12.02 -6.46 -5.14
CA ARG A 184 11.37 -6.53 -6.45
C ARG A 184 11.15 -7.98 -6.79
N LEU A 185 9.92 -8.31 -7.19
CA LEU A 185 9.53 -9.65 -7.62
C LEU A 185 9.01 -9.60 -9.06
N GLY A 186 9.79 -10.14 -9.99
CA GLY A 186 9.25 -10.58 -11.28
C GLY A 186 8.48 -11.88 -11.06
N CYS A 187 7.19 -11.93 -11.45
CA CYS A 187 6.39 -13.12 -11.21
C CYS A 187 5.29 -13.35 -12.25
N ASN A 188 4.93 -14.62 -12.39
CA ASN A 188 3.73 -15.10 -13.04
C ASN A 188 2.64 -15.47 -12.02
N MET A 189 1.65 -16.27 -12.42
CA MET A 189 0.54 -16.70 -11.56
C MET A 189 0.75 -18.08 -10.93
N ASP A 190 1.92 -18.68 -11.07
CA ASP A 190 2.21 -19.99 -10.50
C ASP A 190 2.35 -19.92 -8.97
N PRO A 191 1.95 -20.96 -8.23
CA PRO A 191 2.12 -21.04 -6.78
C PRO A 191 3.58 -20.84 -6.31
N GLU A 192 4.55 -21.15 -7.15
CA GLU A 192 5.96 -20.91 -6.89
C GLU A 192 6.28 -19.44 -6.60
N ALA A 193 5.58 -18.50 -7.21
CA ALA A 193 5.75 -17.06 -6.95
C ALA A 193 5.59 -16.72 -5.46
N ALA A 194 4.61 -17.36 -4.80
CA ALA A 194 4.38 -17.19 -3.36
C ALA A 194 5.53 -17.75 -2.53
N ARG A 195 6.02 -18.96 -2.88
CA ARG A 195 7.12 -19.62 -2.18
C ARG A 195 8.40 -18.78 -2.25
N VAL A 196 8.79 -18.38 -3.46
CA VAL A 196 9.99 -17.58 -3.70
C VAL A 196 9.97 -16.27 -2.92
N SER A 197 8.82 -15.55 -2.94
CA SER A 197 8.70 -14.31 -2.22
C SER A 197 8.65 -14.49 -0.70
N TYR A 198 7.94 -15.50 -0.20
CA TYR A 198 7.88 -15.78 1.24
C TYR A 198 9.23 -16.15 1.81
N GLU A 199 9.97 -17.06 1.17
CA GLU A 199 11.29 -17.49 1.61
C GLU A 199 12.29 -16.30 1.71
N ALA A 200 12.32 -15.42 0.71
CA ALA A 200 13.19 -14.26 0.72
C ALA A 200 12.79 -13.22 1.76
N MET A 201 11.49 -12.81 1.77
CA MET A 201 11.03 -11.71 2.63
C MET A 201 10.96 -12.13 4.12
N SER A 202 10.69 -13.41 4.42
CA SER A 202 10.63 -13.90 5.81
C SER A 202 12.01 -13.99 6.47
N GLN A 203 13.07 -14.28 5.71
CA GLN A 203 14.44 -14.30 6.23
C GLN A 203 14.99 -12.89 6.50
N GLY A 204 14.43 -11.85 5.85
CA GLY A 204 14.96 -10.49 5.90
C GLY A 204 16.24 -10.34 5.07
N ARG A 205 16.71 -9.09 4.93
CA ARG A 205 18.04 -8.86 4.36
C ARG A 205 19.08 -9.53 5.26
N LYS A 206 19.82 -10.48 4.73
CA LYS A 206 21.11 -10.83 5.29
C LYS A 206 21.98 -9.60 5.07
N ASP A 207 22.47 -9.00 6.15
CA ASP A 207 23.26 -7.78 6.16
C ASP A 207 24.13 -7.66 4.91
N ALA A 208 23.67 -6.94 3.91
CA ALA A 208 24.48 -6.49 2.82
C ALA A 208 24.98 -5.10 3.21
N ASN A 209 26.15 -5.05 3.81
CA ASN A 209 26.99 -3.87 3.78
C ASN A 209 27.07 -3.38 2.32
N LEU A 210 26.30 -2.35 1.96
CA LEU A 210 26.51 -1.50 0.79
C LEU A 210 26.15 -0.06 1.14
#